data_e3e198a2b4c952d4ca432a3e21990f23
#
_entry.id   e3e198a2b4c952d4ca432a3e21990f23
#
_cell.length_a   1.000
_cell.length_b   1.000
_cell.length_c   1.000
_cell.angle_alpha   90.00
_cell.angle_beta   90.00
_cell.angle_gamma   90.00
#
_symmetry.space_group_name_H-M   'P 1'
#
loop_
_entity.id
_entity.type
_entity.pdbx_description
1 polymer ?
#
loop_
_entity_poly.entity_id
_entity_poly.type
_entity_poly.pdbx_seq_one_letter_code
_entity_poly.pdbx_strand_id
1 'polypeptide(L)'
;LLVDEYQDTNTSQYEMVKLLVGERARFTVVGDDDQSIYSWRGAKPQNLVLLGKDFPKLKLIKLEQNYRSSQRILRAANILIANNPHVYDKSLFSELAYGEPMRVLFAANEEQEAERVVAEIIRHKFVGRTQFGDYAILYRGNHQSRLLERALMTNRIPYKLSGGTSFFARAEIKDIMGYLKLVVNPDDDNAFLRVVNLPKRGIGPSTLERLGNFANEKHISMFEAIFDPELNHHLPPNAMSALYQFGRFIVDMGEHAERGEPVEAVKQLIRKINYEDYLYETSTSAKAAEMRMKNISELYRWVTEMLSGDELDEPMTLPEVVNRLTLRDMMERNSEDEGGDQVQLMTLHASKGLEFPFVFMVGVEERILPHQTSIDEDNVDEERRLAYVGITRAQRELWFTLCRERRQFGETMRCEPSRFLHELPQDDLIWENRKPQQTEQERMQTG
;
A
#
# COMPACT_ATOMS: atom_id res chain seq x y z
N LEU A 1 -4.16 6.63 36.45
CA LEU A 1 -3.97 5.94 35.15
C LEU A 1 -4.80 6.65 34.10
N LEU A 2 -4.19 6.92 32.94
CA LEU A 2 -4.88 7.43 31.77
C LEU A 2 -4.72 6.37 30.66
N VAL A 3 -5.81 6.02 29.98
CA VAL A 3 -5.82 5.05 28.88
C VAL A 3 -6.63 5.61 27.74
N ASP A 4 -6.02 5.68 26.57
CA ASP A 4 -6.66 6.10 25.31
C ASP A 4 -7.02 4.89 24.45
N GLU A 5 -7.90 5.08 23.46
CA GLU A 5 -8.36 4.04 22.51
C GLU A 5 -8.85 2.76 23.21
N TYR A 6 -9.61 2.92 24.30
CA TYR A 6 -9.96 1.81 25.19
C TYR A 6 -10.79 0.71 24.53
N GLN A 7 -11.55 1.02 23.47
CA GLN A 7 -12.31 0.05 22.66
C GLN A 7 -11.42 -0.99 21.97
N ASP A 8 -10.11 -0.71 21.81
CA ASP A 8 -9.15 -1.61 21.19
C ASP A 8 -8.47 -2.56 22.18
N THR A 9 -8.82 -2.48 23.46
CA THR A 9 -8.26 -3.35 24.49
C THR A 9 -8.80 -4.77 24.39
N ASN A 10 -7.90 -5.76 24.57
CA ASN A 10 -8.27 -7.16 24.74
C ASN A 10 -8.54 -7.49 26.21
N THR A 11 -8.98 -8.74 26.48
CA THR A 11 -9.31 -9.18 27.85
C THR A 11 -8.12 -9.07 28.82
N SER A 12 -6.92 -9.44 28.39
CA SER A 12 -5.72 -9.37 29.25
C SER A 12 -5.35 -7.93 29.60
N GLN A 13 -5.47 -7.02 28.62
CA GLN A 13 -5.25 -5.59 28.85
C GLN A 13 -6.30 -4.99 29.79
N TYR A 14 -7.56 -5.40 29.65
CA TYR A 14 -8.62 -5.02 30.56
C TYR A 14 -8.30 -5.42 32.01
N GLU A 15 -7.95 -6.69 32.25
CA GLU A 15 -7.57 -7.17 33.59
C GLU A 15 -6.31 -6.46 34.11
N MET A 16 -5.33 -6.17 33.27
CA MET A 16 -4.15 -5.40 33.65
C MET A 16 -4.54 -4.00 34.13
N VAL A 17 -5.44 -3.31 33.42
CA VAL A 17 -5.96 -2.00 33.86
C VAL A 17 -6.62 -2.10 35.23
N LYS A 18 -7.46 -3.11 35.47
CA LYS A 18 -8.10 -3.33 36.79
C LYS A 18 -7.09 -3.51 37.90
N LEU A 19 -6.04 -4.32 37.68
CA LEU A 19 -4.97 -4.54 38.65
C LEU A 19 -4.18 -3.27 38.94
N LEU A 20 -3.87 -2.47 37.93
CA LEU A 20 -3.12 -1.21 38.07
C LEU A 20 -3.94 -0.14 38.80
N VAL A 21 -5.24 -0.10 38.58
CA VAL A 21 -6.16 0.86 39.18
C VAL A 21 -6.43 0.52 40.63
N GLY A 22 -6.53 -0.78 40.95
CA GLY A 22 -6.74 -1.29 42.28
C GLY A 22 -7.98 -0.66 43.02
N GLU A 23 -8.01 -0.77 44.35
CA GLU A 23 -9.12 -0.27 45.15
C GLU A 23 -9.30 1.25 45.09
N ARG A 24 -8.25 2.01 44.76
CA ARG A 24 -8.34 3.48 44.68
C ARG A 24 -9.18 3.97 43.52
N ALA A 25 -9.36 3.15 42.49
CA ALA A 25 -10.19 3.42 41.31
C ALA A 25 -9.94 4.83 40.67
N ARG A 26 -8.68 5.28 40.66
CA ARG A 26 -8.30 6.57 40.05
C ARG A 26 -7.79 6.38 38.64
N PHE A 27 -8.67 6.49 37.67
CA PHE A 27 -8.34 6.36 36.25
C PHE A 27 -9.27 7.21 35.39
N THR A 28 -8.82 7.48 34.18
CA THR A 28 -9.63 8.01 33.10
C THR A 28 -9.33 7.16 31.87
N VAL A 29 -10.37 6.72 31.18
CA VAL A 29 -10.26 6.04 29.89
C VAL A 29 -11.00 6.85 28.84
N VAL A 30 -10.47 6.89 27.64
CA VAL A 30 -11.10 7.49 26.48
C VAL A 30 -11.28 6.39 25.42
N GLY A 31 -12.42 6.36 24.77
CA GLY A 31 -12.72 5.37 23.76
C GLY A 31 -13.97 5.69 22.98
N ASP A 32 -14.04 5.13 21.78
CA ASP A 32 -15.14 5.25 20.85
C ASP A 32 -15.45 3.87 20.25
N ASP A 33 -16.56 3.24 20.67
CA ASP A 33 -16.96 1.91 20.21
C ASP A 33 -17.17 1.85 18.68
N ASP A 34 -17.56 2.95 18.05
CA ASP A 34 -17.71 3.06 16.60
C ASP A 34 -16.37 3.10 15.85
N GLN A 35 -15.25 3.27 16.54
CA GLN A 35 -13.90 3.17 16.01
C GLN A 35 -13.18 1.86 16.39
N SER A 36 -13.91 0.84 16.89
CA SER A 36 -13.35 -0.48 17.17
C SER A 36 -13.19 -1.27 15.88
N ILE A 37 -11.97 -1.32 15.36
CA ILE A 37 -11.59 -1.94 14.07
C ILE A 37 -10.46 -2.97 14.20
N TYR A 38 -10.17 -3.46 15.41
CA TYR A 38 -9.09 -4.40 15.70
C TYR A 38 -9.59 -5.69 16.38
N SER A 39 -10.82 -6.15 16.07
CA SER A 39 -11.36 -7.40 16.62
C SER A 39 -10.50 -8.60 16.27
N TRP A 40 -9.91 -8.60 15.05
CA TRP A 40 -8.96 -9.61 14.59
C TRP A 40 -7.65 -9.68 15.39
N ARG A 41 -7.33 -8.65 16.20
CA ARG A 41 -6.25 -8.64 17.21
C ARG A 41 -6.74 -9.00 18.60
N GLY A 42 -8.04 -9.35 18.75
CA GLY A 42 -8.66 -9.68 20.02
C GLY A 42 -9.21 -8.47 20.80
N ALA A 43 -9.33 -7.30 20.14
CA ALA A 43 -10.00 -6.14 20.75
C ALA A 43 -11.47 -6.48 21.08
N LYS A 44 -11.94 -5.96 22.22
CA LYS A 44 -13.29 -6.19 22.70
C LYS A 44 -13.92 -4.87 23.14
N PRO A 45 -14.74 -4.22 22.29
CA PRO A 45 -15.44 -2.99 22.66
C PRO A 45 -16.36 -3.17 23.88
N GLN A 46 -16.78 -4.42 24.18
CA GLN A 46 -17.53 -4.78 25.39
C GLN A 46 -16.78 -4.44 26.68
N ASN A 47 -15.45 -4.27 26.64
CA ASN A 47 -14.68 -3.81 27.79
C ASN A 47 -15.13 -2.43 28.28
N LEU A 48 -15.67 -1.58 27.41
CA LEU A 48 -16.29 -0.30 27.80
C LEU A 48 -17.54 -0.51 28.68
N VAL A 49 -18.36 -1.53 28.36
CA VAL A 49 -19.55 -1.88 29.17
C VAL A 49 -19.14 -2.45 30.54
N LEU A 50 -18.09 -3.29 30.53
CA LEU A 50 -17.59 -3.93 31.76
C LEU A 50 -17.07 -2.91 32.75
N LEU A 51 -16.50 -1.79 32.31
CA LEU A 51 -16.07 -0.71 33.21
C LEU A 51 -17.21 -0.19 34.07
N GLY A 52 -18.40 0.02 33.52
CA GLY A 52 -19.57 0.48 34.27
C GLY A 52 -20.05 -0.52 35.32
N LYS A 53 -19.84 -1.83 35.07
CA LYS A 53 -20.17 -2.92 35.98
C LYS A 53 -19.15 -3.05 37.13
N ASP A 54 -17.86 -3.04 36.77
CA ASP A 54 -16.76 -3.25 37.72
C ASP A 54 -16.47 -2.00 38.54
N PHE A 55 -16.80 -0.81 38.04
CA PHE A 55 -16.61 0.47 38.72
C PHE A 55 -17.92 1.26 38.79
N PRO A 56 -18.83 0.93 39.72
CA PRO A 56 -20.17 1.56 39.83
C PRO A 56 -20.16 3.08 40.03
N LYS A 57 -19.04 3.65 40.49
CA LYS A 57 -18.88 5.11 40.67
C LYS A 57 -18.29 5.79 39.42
N LEU A 58 -18.11 5.05 38.30
CA LEU A 58 -17.60 5.60 37.07
C LEU A 58 -18.51 6.74 36.59
N LYS A 59 -17.88 7.88 36.24
CA LYS A 59 -18.57 8.99 35.59
C LYS A 59 -18.38 8.90 34.08
N LEU A 60 -19.48 8.67 33.38
CA LEU A 60 -19.48 8.70 31.90
C LEU A 60 -19.65 10.15 31.44
N ILE A 61 -18.75 10.58 30.53
CA ILE A 61 -18.82 11.89 29.86
C ILE A 61 -18.80 11.64 28.35
N LYS A 62 -19.84 12.12 27.65
CA LYS A 62 -19.91 12.03 26.18
C LYS A 62 -19.31 13.28 25.58
N LEU A 63 -18.34 13.10 24.64
CA LEU A 63 -17.72 14.17 23.87
C LEU A 63 -18.32 14.13 22.45
N GLU A 64 -19.41 14.85 22.22
CA GLU A 64 -20.21 14.78 20.99
C GLU A 64 -19.86 15.90 19.99
N GLN A 65 -19.19 16.96 20.44
CA GLN A 65 -18.75 18.03 19.53
C GLN A 65 -17.49 17.63 18.77
N ASN A 66 -17.60 17.61 17.44
CA ASN A 66 -16.50 17.35 16.53
C ASN A 66 -15.94 18.65 15.98
N TYR A 67 -14.62 18.81 16.03
CA TYR A 67 -13.89 20.01 15.58
C TYR A 67 -13.09 19.75 14.29
N ARG A 68 -13.19 18.55 13.72
CA ARG A 68 -12.39 18.10 12.57
C ARG A 68 -13.12 18.28 11.25
N SER A 69 -14.30 17.69 11.14
CA SER A 69 -14.98 17.48 9.87
C SER A 69 -16.11 18.48 9.65
N SER A 70 -16.35 18.84 8.38
CA SER A 70 -17.54 19.60 7.98
C SER A 70 -18.82 18.87 8.40
N GLN A 71 -19.93 19.62 8.57
CA GLN A 71 -21.19 19.06 9.00
C GLN A 71 -21.72 17.96 8.06
N ARG A 72 -21.50 18.11 6.75
CA ARG A 72 -21.94 17.15 5.74
C ARG A 72 -21.25 15.81 5.89
N ILE A 73 -19.91 15.80 6.05
CA ILE A 73 -19.12 14.60 6.27
C ILE A 73 -19.58 13.91 7.55
N LEU A 74 -19.76 14.67 8.61
CA LEU A 74 -20.17 14.13 9.91
C LEU A 74 -21.59 13.57 9.87
N ARG A 75 -22.53 14.23 9.17
CA ARG A 75 -23.89 13.72 8.94
C ARG A 75 -23.85 12.36 8.23
N ALA A 76 -23.02 12.24 7.18
CA ALA A 76 -22.86 11.00 6.45
C ALA A 76 -22.29 9.88 7.36
N ALA A 77 -21.26 10.19 8.14
CA ALA A 77 -20.66 9.26 9.09
C ALA A 77 -21.68 8.79 10.14
N ASN A 78 -22.46 9.70 10.74
CA ASN A 78 -23.50 9.36 11.71
C ASN A 78 -24.59 8.45 11.11
N ILE A 79 -25.07 8.75 9.90
CA ILE A 79 -26.10 7.94 9.20
C ILE A 79 -25.55 6.53 8.91
N LEU A 80 -24.31 6.42 8.42
CA LEU A 80 -23.68 5.14 8.15
C LEU A 80 -23.60 4.29 9.42
N ILE A 81 -23.02 4.85 10.49
CA ILE A 81 -22.72 4.09 11.71
C ILE A 81 -23.99 3.76 12.51
N ALA A 82 -25.08 4.52 12.35
CA ALA A 82 -26.37 4.24 12.97
C ALA A 82 -26.95 2.87 12.57
N ASN A 83 -26.47 2.23 11.51
CA ASN A 83 -26.83 0.87 11.12
C ASN A 83 -26.16 -0.22 11.99
N ASN A 84 -25.21 0.14 12.85
CA ASN A 84 -24.56 -0.77 13.77
C ASN A 84 -25.21 -0.72 15.15
N PRO A 85 -25.10 -1.81 15.97
CA PRO A 85 -25.39 -1.73 17.39
C PRO A 85 -24.33 -0.88 18.11
N HIS A 86 -24.78 0.00 19.00
CA HIS A 86 -23.92 0.89 19.78
C HIS A 86 -23.82 0.43 21.25
N VAL A 87 -22.66 0.66 21.86
CA VAL A 87 -22.48 0.52 23.31
C VAL A 87 -23.11 1.69 24.05
N TYR A 88 -22.97 2.89 23.51
CA TYR A 88 -23.55 4.11 24.02
C TYR A 88 -24.21 4.91 22.91
N ASP A 89 -25.45 5.34 23.12
CA ASP A 89 -26.09 6.29 22.20
C ASP A 89 -25.33 7.60 22.19
N LYS A 90 -24.86 8.01 21.02
CA LYS A 90 -24.16 9.27 20.79
C LYS A 90 -24.49 9.81 19.40
N SER A 91 -24.41 11.12 19.24
CA SER A 91 -24.57 11.77 17.95
C SER A 91 -23.54 12.88 17.84
N LEU A 92 -22.56 12.70 16.98
CA LEU A 92 -21.55 13.70 16.77
C LEU A 92 -22.13 14.89 15.98
N PHE A 93 -21.81 16.10 16.42
CA PHE A 93 -22.17 17.34 15.73
C PHE A 93 -20.94 18.24 15.53
N SER A 94 -21.00 19.12 14.54
CA SER A 94 -19.96 20.08 14.23
C SER A 94 -20.54 21.48 14.08
N GLU A 95 -19.82 22.49 14.54
CA GLU A 95 -20.11 23.91 14.31
C GLU A 95 -19.38 24.47 13.08
N LEU A 96 -18.58 23.66 12.38
CA LEU A 96 -17.93 24.02 11.14
C LEU A 96 -18.97 24.23 10.02
N ALA A 97 -18.52 24.77 8.90
CA ALA A 97 -19.37 24.93 7.72
C ALA A 97 -19.99 23.61 7.25
N TYR A 98 -21.14 23.69 6.57
CA TYR A 98 -21.81 22.50 6.06
C TYR A 98 -20.92 21.67 5.11
N GLY A 99 -20.12 22.34 4.29
CA GLY A 99 -19.13 21.73 3.40
C GLY A 99 -19.68 21.34 2.04
N GLU A 100 -18.77 20.97 1.13
CA GLU A 100 -19.08 20.55 -0.23
C GLU A 100 -19.72 19.14 -0.27
N PRO A 101 -20.54 18.82 -1.27
CA PRO A 101 -21.04 17.48 -1.48
C PRO A 101 -19.91 16.46 -1.69
N MET A 102 -20.08 15.26 -1.13
CA MET A 102 -19.15 14.16 -1.37
C MET A 102 -19.31 13.66 -2.81
N ARG A 103 -18.21 13.33 -3.46
CA ARG A 103 -18.22 12.92 -4.88
C ARG A 103 -17.95 11.42 -5.00
N VAL A 104 -18.70 10.73 -5.86
CA VAL A 104 -18.54 9.31 -6.17
C VAL A 104 -18.09 9.17 -7.61
N LEU A 105 -16.86 8.75 -7.84
CA LEU A 105 -16.21 8.67 -9.13
C LEU A 105 -16.23 7.23 -9.66
N PHE A 106 -16.88 7.00 -10.79
CA PHE A 106 -16.86 5.72 -11.49
C PHE A 106 -15.69 5.64 -12.48
N ALA A 107 -14.90 4.58 -12.41
CA ALA A 107 -13.88 4.22 -13.39
C ALA A 107 -14.29 2.96 -14.18
N ALA A 108 -13.67 2.72 -15.33
CA ALA A 108 -13.90 1.48 -16.08
C ALA A 108 -13.24 0.29 -15.37
N ASN A 109 -12.00 0.47 -14.92
CA ASN A 109 -11.19 -0.53 -14.25
C ASN A 109 -10.28 0.13 -13.18
N GLU A 110 -9.49 -0.69 -12.47
CA GLU A 110 -8.60 -0.24 -11.40
C GLU A 110 -7.46 0.67 -11.86
N GLU A 111 -6.99 0.52 -13.10
CA GLU A 111 -5.95 1.39 -13.68
C GLU A 111 -6.50 2.79 -13.90
N GLN A 112 -7.65 2.88 -14.56
CA GLN A 112 -8.35 4.16 -14.76
C GLN A 112 -8.80 4.81 -13.44
N GLU A 113 -9.13 4.00 -12.42
CA GLU A 113 -9.44 4.52 -11.08
C GLU A 113 -8.23 5.27 -10.50
N ALA A 114 -7.05 4.66 -10.53
CA ALA A 114 -5.83 5.26 -10.02
C ALA A 114 -5.46 6.55 -10.80
N GLU A 115 -5.52 6.52 -12.12
CA GLU A 115 -5.27 7.68 -12.97
C GLU A 115 -6.25 8.83 -12.68
N ARG A 116 -7.53 8.51 -12.48
CA ARG A 116 -8.57 9.48 -12.20
C ARG A 116 -8.40 10.13 -10.84
N VAL A 117 -8.04 9.37 -9.81
CA VAL A 117 -7.71 9.91 -8.48
C VAL A 117 -6.56 10.91 -8.59
N VAL A 118 -5.50 10.54 -9.29
CA VAL A 118 -4.33 11.40 -9.47
C VAL A 118 -4.66 12.65 -10.27
N ALA A 119 -5.42 12.52 -11.36
CA ALA A 119 -5.86 13.66 -12.16
C ALA A 119 -6.74 14.64 -11.33
N GLU A 120 -7.61 14.10 -10.46
CA GLU A 120 -8.44 14.91 -9.58
C GLU A 120 -7.59 15.64 -8.52
N ILE A 121 -6.57 15.00 -7.94
CA ILE A 121 -5.62 15.65 -7.03
C ILE A 121 -4.90 16.80 -7.72
N ILE A 122 -4.38 16.59 -8.94
CA ILE A 122 -3.69 17.62 -9.71
C ILE A 122 -4.63 18.80 -9.98
N ARG A 123 -5.84 18.52 -10.49
CA ARG A 123 -6.85 19.51 -10.79
C ARG A 123 -7.22 20.33 -9.55
N HIS A 124 -7.53 19.63 -8.45
CA HIS A 124 -7.96 20.25 -7.21
C HIS A 124 -6.84 21.08 -6.58
N LYS A 125 -5.61 20.56 -6.57
CA LYS A 125 -4.44 21.29 -6.09
C LYS A 125 -4.22 22.60 -6.88
N PHE A 126 -4.34 22.53 -8.20
CA PHE A 126 -4.16 23.71 -9.06
C PHE A 126 -5.22 24.79 -8.79
N VAL A 127 -6.50 24.40 -8.70
CA VAL A 127 -7.63 25.31 -8.47
C VAL A 127 -7.62 25.86 -7.05
N GLY A 128 -7.44 24.99 -6.06
CA GLY A 128 -7.51 25.29 -4.63
C GLY A 128 -6.22 25.85 -4.02
N ARG A 129 -5.10 25.85 -4.77
CA ARG A 129 -3.75 26.23 -4.29
C ARG A 129 -3.35 25.49 -3.01
N THR A 130 -3.69 24.21 -2.93
CA THR A 130 -3.42 23.33 -1.79
C THR A 130 -2.04 22.67 -1.92
N GLN A 131 -1.60 21.96 -0.88
CA GLN A 131 -0.36 21.20 -0.86
C GLN A 131 -0.65 19.71 -1.13
N PHE A 132 0.34 18.91 -1.57
CA PHE A 132 0.18 17.46 -1.71
C PHE A 132 -0.04 16.77 -0.37
N GLY A 133 0.54 17.29 0.71
CA GLY A 133 0.35 16.82 2.08
C GLY A 133 -1.07 16.97 2.62
N ASP A 134 -1.90 17.80 1.96
CA ASP A 134 -3.31 17.96 2.33
C ASP A 134 -4.17 16.77 1.88
N TYR A 135 -3.65 15.87 1.02
CA TYR A 135 -4.39 14.76 0.44
C TYR A 135 -4.00 13.41 1.04
N ALA A 136 -5.02 12.61 1.33
CA ALA A 136 -4.85 11.20 1.66
C ALA A 136 -5.65 10.31 0.71
N ILE A 137 -5.04 9.19 0.30
CA ILE A 137 -5.70 8.12 -0.44
C ILE A 137 -5.79 6.91 0.47
N LEU A 138 -7.01 6.55 0.85
CA LEU A 138 -7.32 5.48 1.79
C LEU A 138 -7.88 4.27 1.04
N TYR A 139 -7.35 3.10 1.33
CA TYR A 139 -7.78 1.85 0.71
C TYR A 139 -7.93 0.74 1.75
N ARG A 140 -8.70 -0.31 1.41
CA ARG A 140 -8.97 -1.43 2.31
C ARG A 140 -7.79 -2.39 2.43
N GLY A 141 -7.13 -2.70 1.34
CA GLY A 141 -6.05 -3.68 1.30
C GLY A 141 -4.78 -3.17 0.63
N ASN A 142 -3.62 -3.55 1.15
CA ASN A 142 -2.31 -3.10 0.65
C ASN A 142 -2.04 -3.40 -0.83
N HIS A 143 -2.76 -4.38 -1.43
CA HIS A 143 -2.61 -4.68 -2.85
C HIS A 143 -3.11 -3.55 -3.76
N GLN A 144 -4.02 -2.70 -3.26
CA GLN A 144 -4.58 -1.58 -4.01
C GLN A 144 -3.58 -0.43 -4.18
N SER A 145 -2.58 -0.32 -3.29
CA SER A 145 -1.59 0.78 -3.35
C SER A 145 -0.80 0.82 -4.64
N ARG A 146 -0.51 -0.34 -5.24
CA ARG A 146 0.44 -0.47 -6.37
C ARG A 146 0.08 0.38 -7.59
N LEU A 147 -1.19 0.35 -8.00
CA LEU A 147 -1.65 1.14 -9.15
C LEU A 147 -1.69 2.64 -8.82
N LEU A 148 -2.04 2.98 -7.58
CA LEU A 148 -1.99 4.35 -7.09
C LEU A 148 -0.55 4.88 -7.03
N GLU A 149 0.37 4.08 -6.47
CA GLU A 149 1.79 4.37 -6.48
C GLU A 149 2.28 4.61 -7.91
N ARG A 150 1.93 3.73 -8.86
CA ARG A 150 2.27 3.88 -10.28
C ARG A 150 1.72 5.18 -10.86
N ALA A 151 0.44 5.47 -10.68
CA ALA A 151 -0.19 6.66 -11.25
C ALA A 151 0.41 7.96 -10.68
N LEU A 152 0.65 8.04 -9.36
CA LEU A 152 1.36 9.16 -8.73
C LEU A 152 2.76 9.31 -9.31
N MET A 153 3.41 8.19 -9.57
CA MET A 153 4.74 8.09 -10.14
C MET A 153 4.83 8.65 -11.53
N THR A 154 3.97 8.21 -12.40
CA THR A 154 3.91 8.65 -13.78
C THR A 154 3.73 10.17 -13.84
N ASN A 155 2.94 10.71 -12.93
CA ASN A 155 2.68 12.16 -12.83
C ASN A 155 3.70 12.92 -11.96
N ARG A 156 4.79 12.29 -11.51
CA ARG A 156 5.86 12.90 -10.69
C ARG A 156 5.33 13.55 -9.40
N ILE A 157 4.29 12.97 -8.80
CA ILE A 157 3.72 13.42 -7.54
C ILE A 157 4.42 12.70 -6.39
N PRO A 158 5.00 13.43 -5.43
CA PRO A 158 5.59 12.84 -4.25
C PRO A 158 4.50 12.23 -3.36
N TYR A 159 4.75 11.03 -2.83
CA TYR A 159 3.82 10.36 -1.93
C TYR A 159 4.56 9.63 -0.80
N LYS A 160 3.84 9.39 0.30
CA LYS A 160 4.29 8.58 1.43
C LYS A 160 3.33 7.43 1.65
N LEU A 161 3.87 6.20 1.73
CA LEU A 161 3.10 5.01 2.05
C LEU A 161 3.18 4.73 3.55
N SER A 162 2.04 4.80 4.25
CA SER A 162 1.96 4.54 5.69
C SER A 162 1.27 3.21 5.97
N GLY A 163 1.82 2.43 6.91
CA GLY A 163 1.24 1.13 7.31
C GLY A 163 1.49 -0.02 6.36
N GLY A 164 2.39 0.14 5.39
CA GLY A 164 2.82 -0.88 4.44
C GLY A 164 4.30 -0.75 4.12
N THR A 165 4.87 -1.73 3.42
CA THR A 165 6.20 -1.61 2.84
C THR A 165 6.05 -1.05 1.43
N SER A 166 6.67 0.10 1.15
CA SER A 166 6.75 0.70 -0.18
C SER A 166 7.11 -0.36 -1.22
N PHE A 167 6.63 -0.20 -2.45
CA PHE A 167 6.89 -1.18 -3.51
C PHE A 167 8.39 -1.42 -3.70
N PHE A 168 9.20 -0.36 -3.76
CA PHE A 168 10.65 -0.47 -3.93
C PHE A 168 11.39 -0.91 -2.65
N ALA A 169 10.80 -0.77 -1.48
CA ALA A 169 11.39 -1.23 -0.22
C ALA A 169 11.27 -2.75 -0.01
N ARG A 170 10.43 -3.45 -0.79
CA ARG A 170 10.22 -4.91 -0.70
C ARG A 170 11.47 -5.66 -1.12
N ALA A 171 11.77 -6.75 -0.40
CA ALA A 171 13.00 -7.51 -0.60
C ALA A 171 13.14 -8.04 -2.03
N GLU A 172 12.08 -8.67 -2.56
CA GLU A 172 12.05 -9.23 -3.91
C GLU A 172 12.24 -8.16 -5.00
N ILE A 173 11.74 -6.95 -4.79
CA ILE A 173 11.91 -5.83 -5.72
C ILE A 173 13.34 -5.31 -5.66
N LYS A 174 13.90 -5.13 -4.46
CA LYS A 174 15.31 -4.76 -4.27
C LYS A 174 16.26 -5.77 -4.89
N ASP A 175 15.90 -7.06 -4.85
CA ASP A 175 16.72 -8.14 -5.41
C ASP A 175 16.75 -8.06 -6.94
N ILE A 176 15.59 -7.98 -7.60
CA ILE A 176 15.52 -7.83 -9.06
C ILE A 176 16.16 -6.51 -9.51
N MET A 177 15.92 -5.40 -8.80
CA MET A 177 16.58 -4.12 -9.08
C MET A 177 18.10 -4.21 -8.92
N GLY A 178 18.59 -4.98 -7.93
CA GLY A 178 20.03 -5.25 -7.78
C GLY A 178 20.62 -5.94 -9.01
N TYR A 179 19.93 -6.94 -9.55
CA TYR A 179 20.34 -7.57 -10.80
C TYR A 179 20.35 -6.60 -11.99
N LEU A 180 19.28 -5.82 -12.16
CA LEU A 180 19.18 -4.84 -13.24
C LEU A 180 20.27 -3.76 -13.14
N LYS A 181 20.56 -3.29 -11.92
CA LYS A 181 21.66 -2.33 -11.68
C LYS A 181 23.01 -2.91 -12.06
N LEU A 182 23.28 -4.16 -11.67
CA LEU A 182 24.54 -4.81 -11.97
C LEU A 182 24.72 -5.10 -13.48
N VAL A 183 23.63 -5.42 -14.20
CA VAL A 183 23.65 -5.57 -15.66
C VAL A 183 23.98 -4.25 -16.35
N VAL A 184 23.48 -3.13 -15.86
CA VAL A 184 23.70 -1.79 -16.42
C VAL A 184 25.04 -1.19 -16.00
N ASN A 185 25.43 -1.44 -14.77
CA ASN A 185 26.69 -0.96 -14.20
C ASN A 185 27.36 -2.06 -13.37
N PRO A 186 28.27 -2.85 -13.99
CA PRO A 186 29.00 -3.91 -13.30
C PRO A 186 29.88 -3.43 -12.14
N ASP A 187 30.22 -2.14 -12.09
CA ASP A 187 31.05 -1.56 -11.02
C ASP A 187 30.25 -1.18 -9.76
N ASP A 188 28.93 -1.43 -9.73
CA ASP A 188 28.12 -1.26 -8.53
C ASP A 188 28.32 -2.42 -7.54
N ASP A 189 29.35 -2.30 -6.67
CA ASP A 189 29.64 -3.29 -5.64
C ASP A 189 28.49 -3.53 -4.67
N ASN A 190 27.64 -2.54 -4.41
CA ASN A 190 26.45 -2.73 -3.57
C ASN A 190 25.42 -3.64 -4.25
N ALA A 191 25.18 -3.42 -5.53
CA ALA A 191 24.31 -4.28 -6.33
C ALA A 191 24.91 -5.69 -6.43
N PHE A 192 26.22 -5.80 -6.66
CA PHE A 192 26.95 -7.06 -6.69
C PHE A 192 26.79 -7.86 -5.40
N LEU A 193 27.13 -7.28 -4.25
CA LEU A 193 27.04 -7.92 -2.95
C LEU A 193 25.61 -8.37 -2.62
N ARG A 194 24.61 -7.63 -3.11
CA ARG A 194 23.22 -8.01 -2.90
C ARG A 194 22.84 -9.27 -3.65
N VAL A 195 23.28 -9.46 -4.88
CA VAL A 195 22.73 -10.49 -5.77
C VAL A 195 23.68 -11.66 -6.06
N VAL A 196 24.97 -11.55 -5.78
CA VAL A 196 25.98 -12.56 -6.15
C VAL A 196 25.67 -13.94 -5.58
N ASN A 197 25.09 -14.04 -4.40
CA ASN A 197 24.66 -15.29 -3.75
C ASN A 197 23.13 -15.39 -3.56
N LEU A 198 22.36 -14.75 -4.39
CA LEU A 198 20.92 -14.71 -4.32
C LEU A 198 20.30 -14.98 -5.70
N PRO A 199 19.66 -16.14 -5.98
CA PRO A 199 19.57 -17.33 -5.13
C PRO A 199 20.94 -17.94 -4.75
N LYS A 200 20.95 -18.84 -3.76
CA LYS A 200 22.21 -19.42 -3.23
C LYS A 200 23.06 -20.08 -4.32
N ARG A 201 24.35 -19.67 -4.40
CA ARG A 201 25.36 -20.21 -5.35
C ARG A 201 26.56 -20.80 -4.66
N GLY A 202 26.52 -20.98 -3.33
CA GLY A 202 27.67 -21.47 -2.56
C GLY A 202 28.75 -20.43 -2.33
N ILE A 203 28.47 -19.14 -2.58
CA ILE A 203 29.41 -18.03 -2.35
C ILE A 203 29.17 -17.50 -0.93
N GLY A 204 30.04 -17.91 -0.01
CA GLY A 204 29.91 -17.56 1.42
C GLY A 204 30.59 -16.23 1.79
N PRO A 205 30.36 -15.75 3.04
CA PRO A 205 30.92 -14.48 3.52
C PRO A 205 32.45 -14.43 3.43
N SER A 206 33.16 -15.52 3.74
CA SER A 206 34.63 -15.58 3.67
C SER A 206 35.17 -15.47 2.23
N THR A 207 34.40 -15.95 1.24
CA THR A 207 34.75 -15.77 -0.17
C THR A 207 34.61 -14.31 -0.58
N LEU A 208 33.51 -13.66 -0.15
CA LEU A 208 33.24 -12.24 -0.46
C LEU A 208 34.25 -11.31 0.23
N GLU A 209 34.65 -11.63 1.46
CA GLU A 209 35.69 -10.88 2.16
C GLU A 209 37.02 -10.93 1.43
N ARG A 210 37.46 -12.12 0.99
CA ARG A 210 38.72 -12.28 0.23
C ARG A 210 38.65 -11.59 -1.13
N LEU A 211 37.52 -11.69 -1.82
CA LEU A 211 37.27 -11.00 -3.09
C LEU A 211 37.32 -9.48 -2.89
N GLY A 212 36.67 -8.96 -1.86
CA GLY A 212 36.68 -7.53 -1.53
C GLY A 212 38.07 -7.00 -1.20
N ASN A 213 38.86 -7.76 -0.40
CA ASN A 213 40.25 -7.39 -0.09
C ASN A 213 41.13 -7.35 -1.36
N PHE A 214 40.99 -8.37 -2.22
CA PHE A 214 41.71 -8.41 -3.50
C PHE A 214 41.32 -7.25 -4.43
N ALA A 215 40.03 -6.97 -4.56
CA ALA A 215 39.51 -5.84 -5.36
C ALA A 215 40.05 -4.49 -4.84
N ASN A 216 40.04 -4.30 -3.51
CA ASN A 216 40.61 -3.09 -2.86
C ASN A 216 42.11 -2.93 -3.13
N GLU A 217 42.92 -4.00 -3.01
CA GLU A 217 44.37 -3.96 -3.29
C GLU A 217 44.65 -3.57 -4.75
N LYS A 218 43.82 -4.03 -5.67
CA LYS A 218 43.95 -3.74 -7.11
C LYS A 218 43.29 -2.43 -7.53
N HIS A 219 42.50 -1.78 -6.67
CA HIS A 219 41.68 -0.60 -6.99
C HIS A 219 40.69 -0.82 -8.16
N ILE A 220 40.06 -1.97 -8.18
CA ILE A 220 39.04 -2.38 -9.17
C ILE A 220 37.73 -2.76 -8.46
N SER A 221 36.64 -2.89 -9.21
CA SER A 221 35.38 -3.38 -8.67
C SER A 221 35.45 -4.87 -8.31
N MET A 222 34.59 -5.32 -7.37
CA MET A 222 34.47 -6.75 -7.04
C MET A 222 34.08 -7.59 -8.25
N PHE A 223 33.29 -7.03 -9.16
CA PHE A 223 32.88 -7.69 -10.41
C PHE A 223 34.06 -7.84 -11.38
N GLU A 224 34.84 -6.80 -11.59
CA GLU A 224 36.05 -6.85 -12.43
C GLU A 224 37.06 -7.84 -11.87
N ALA A 225 37.22 -7.87 -10.54
CA ALA A 225 38.16 -8.78 -9.86
C ALA A 225 37.87 -10.27 -10.15
N ILE A 226 36.62 -10.68 -10.43
CA ILE A 226 36.25 -12.06 -10.77
C ILE A 226 37.03 -12.56 -12.00
N PHE A 227 37.34 -11.68 -12.92
CA PHE A 227 38.01 -12.00 -14.18
C PHE A 227 39.53 -11.87 -14.11
N ASP A 228 40.08 -11.40 -12.99
CA ASP A 228 41.54 -11.33 -12.80
C ASP A 228 42.10 -12.75 -12.53
N PRO A 229 43.06 -13.24 -13.33
CA PRO A 229 43.68 -14.55 -13.13
C PRO A 229 44.37 -14.75 -11.77
N GLU A 230 44.85 -13.68 -11.17
CA GLU A 230 45.52 -13.74 -9.87
C GLU A 230 44.57 -14.10 -8.71
N LEU A 231 43.28 -13.80 -8.86
CA LEU A 231 42.29 -14.15 -7.84
C LEU A 231 42.21 -15.67 -7.57
N ASN A 232 42.58 -16.52 -8.54
CA ASN A 232 42.67 -17.98 -8.36
C ASN A 232 43.60 -18.42 -7.22
N HIS A 233 44.58 -17.59 -6.86
CA HIS A 233 45.48 -17.89 -5.74
C HIS A 233 44.86 -17.55 -4.36
N HIS A 234 43.79 -16.77 -4.34
CA HIS A 234 43.16 -16.28 -3.13
C HIS A 234 41.89 -17.03 -2.75
N LEU A 235 41.26 -17.73 -3.71
CA LEU A 235 39.96 -18.39 -3.51
C LEU A 235 40.00 -19.90 -3.86
N PRO A 236 39.15 -20.72 -3.19
CA PRO A 236 38.99 -22.11 -3.55
C PRO A 236 38.43 -22.27 -4.99
N PRO A 237 38.81 -23.35 -5.70
CA PRO A 237 38.36 -23.58 -7.08
C PRO A 237 36.84 -23.55 -7.27
N ASN A 238 36.09 -24.13 -6.32
CA ASN A 238 34.62 -24.14 -6.38
C ASN A 238 34.02 -22.74 -6.27
N ALA A 239 34.57 -21.88 -5.41
CA ALA A 239 34.14 -20.51 -5.25
C ALA A 239 34.47 -19.68 -6.51
N MET A 240 35.67 -19.86 -7.07
CA MET A 240 36.08 -19.24 -8.35
C MET A 240 35.13 -19.63 -9.48
N SER A 241 34.81 -20.93 -9.62
CA SER A 241 33.89 -21.40 -10.65
C SER A 241 32.50 -20.75 -10.50
N ALA A 242 31.97 -20.67 -9.28
CA ALA A 242 30.67 -20.06 -9.02
C ALA A 242 30.65 -18.55 -9.31
N LEU A 243 31.71 -17.84 -8.91
CA LEU A 243 31.88 -16.41 -9.21
C LEU A 243 32.01 -16.16 -10.71
N TYR A 244 32.84 -16.94 -11.39
CA TYR A 244 33.03 -16.81 -12.84
C TYR A 244 31.75 -17.10 -13.63
N GLN A 245 31.00 -18.13 -13.27
CA GLN A 245 29.71 -18.44 -13.89
C GLN A 245 28.70 -17.30 -13.66
N PHE A 246 28.67 -16.73 -12.47
CA PHE A 246 27.84 -15.58 -12.17
C PHE A 246 28.27 -14.35 -13.00
N GLY A 247 29.56 -14.04 -13.04
CA GLY A 247 30.08 -12.93 -13.81
C GLY A 247 29.76 -13.05 -15.31
N ARG A 248 29.98 -14.24 -15.90
CA ARG A 248 29.62 -14.52 -17.30
C ARG A 248 28.13 -14.33 -17.56
N PHE A 249 27.27 -14.81 -16.63
CA PHE A 249 25.84 -14.63 -16.75
C PHE A 249 25.44 -13.15 -16.80
N ILE A 250 26.02 -12.28 -15.96
CA ILE A 250 25.75 -10.84 -15.96
C ILE A 250 26.23 -10.18 -17.25
N VAL A 251 27.42 -10.52 -17.73
CA VAL A 251 27.95 -10.02 -19.02
C VAL A 251 27.03 -10.42 -20.17
N ASP A 252 26.63 -11.69 -20.23
CA ASP A 252 25.74 -12.17 -21.28
C ASP A 252 24.38 -11.43 -21.28
N MET A 253 23.84 -11.09 -20.11
CA MET A 253 22.59 -10.32 -20.00
C MET A 253 22.76 -8.86 -20.45
N GLY A 254 23.90 -8.24 -20.12
CA GLY A 254 24.24 -6.89 -20.60
C GLY A 254 24.35 -6.83 -22.12
N GLU A 255 25.11 -7.76 -22.72
CA GLU A 255 25.24 -7.86 -24.18
C GLU A 255 23.90 -8.07 -24.90
N HIS A 256 22.99 -8.89 -24.33
CA HIS A 256 21.63 -9.07 -24.89
C HIS A 256 20.82 -7.77 -24.85
N ALA A 257 20.90 -7.02 -23.76
CA ALA A 257 20.19 -5.74 -23.62
C ALA A 257 20.70 -4.69 -24.64
N GLU A 258 22.02 -4.65 -24.90
CA GLU A 258 22.66 -3.71 -25.83
C GLU A 258 22.37 -4.06 -27.31
N ARG A 259 22.17 -5.35 -27.65
CA ARG A 259 21.84 -5.80 -29.01
C ARG A 259 20.44 -5.42 -29.50
N GLY A 260 19.66 -4.66 -28.71
CA GLY A 260 18.34 -4.14 -29.09
C GLY A 260 17.16 -4.99 -28.67
N GLU A 261 17.37 -5.95 -27.78
CA GLU A 261 16.30 -6.78 -27.19
C GLU A 261 16.20 -6.63 -25.67
N PRO A 262 16.11 -5.41 -25.13
CA PRO A 262 16.18 -5.19 -23.68
C PRO A 262 15.01 -5.84 -22.92
N VAL A 263 13.81 -5.90 -23.50
CA VAL A 263 12.64 -6.57 -22.90
C VAL A 263 12.88 -8.07 -22.73
N GLU A 264 13.43 -8.72 -23.78
CA GLU A 264 13.73 -10.15 -23.73
C GLU A 264 14.90 -10.44 -22.79
N ALA A 265 15.92 -9.54 -22.71
CA ALA A 265 17.02 -9.65 -21.76
C ALA A 265 16.51 -9.64 -20.31
N VAL A 266 15.60 -8.72 -19.94
CA VAL A 266 15.00 -8.66 -18.60
C VAL A 266 14.17 -9.92 -18.30
N LYS A 267 13.40 -10.40 -19.26
CA LYS A 267 12.61 -11.64 -19.13
C LYS A 267 13.50 -12.86 -18.91
N GLN A 268 14.57 -12.98 -19.70
CA GLN A 268 15.54 -14.08 -19.57
C GLN A 268 16.30 -14.00 -18.24
N LEU A 269 16.66 -12.80 -17.78
CA LEU A 269 17.30 -12.61 -16.49
C LEU A 269 16.41 -13.20 -15.38
N ILE A 270 15.15 -12.76 -15.25
CA ILE A 270 14.23 -13.22 -14.21
C ILE A 270 14.04 -14.74 -14.27
N ARG A 271 13.95 -15.32 -15.49
CA ARG A 271 13.77 -16.76 -15.67
C ARG A 271 15.04 -17.55 -15.32
N LYS A 272 16.22 -17.12 -15.81
CA LYS A 272 17.50 -17.85 -15.64
C LYS A 272 17.99 -17.85 -14.18
N ILE A 273 17.69 -16.82 -13.39
CA ILE A 273 18.05 -16.80 -11.97
C ILE A 273 17.20 -17.76 -11.12
N ASN A 274 16.12 -18.34 -11.70
CA ASN A 274 15.22 -19.25 -11.02
C ASN A 274 14.68 -18.70 -9.69
N TYR A 275 14.27 -17.42 -9.72
CA TYR A 275 13.91 -16.68 -8.51
C TYR A 275 12.57 -17.15 -7.92
N GLU A 276 11.70 -17.75 -8.72
CA GLU A 276 10.44 -18.33 -8.30
C GLU A 276 10.65 -19.45 -7.30
N ASP A 277 11.48 -20.45 -7.65
CA ASP A 277 11.79 -21.56 -6.74
C ASP A 277 12.42 -21.05 -5.44
N TYR A 278 13.33 -20.07 -5.54
CA TYR A 278 13.92 -19.42 -4.36
C TYR A 278 12.85 -18.79 -3.45
N LEU A 279 11.84 -18.14 -4.01
CA LEU A 279 10.75 -17.56 -3.23
C LEU A 279 9.90 -18.64 -2.56
N TYR A 280 9.59 -19.74 -3.24
CA TYR A 280 8.85 -20.85 -2.64
C TYR A 280 9.63 -21.52 -1.49
N GLU A 281 10.95 -21.65 -1.62
CA GLU A 281 11.82 -22.20 -0.57
C GLU A 281 11.96 -21.28 0.66
N THR A 282 11.95 -19.97 0.45
CA THR A 282 12.28 -19.00 1.52
C THR A 282 11.07 -18.30 2.12
N SER A 283 9.89 -18.43 1.51
CA SER A 283 8.68 -17.79 2.02
C SER A 283 8.01 -18.64 3.09
N THR A 284 7.29 -17.98 4.00
CA THR A 284 6.58 -18.62 5.12
C THR A 284 5.39 -19.47 4.68
N SER A 285 4.88 -19.25 3.46
CA SER A 285 3.78 -20.01 2.86
C SER A 285 3.80 -19.86 1.34
N ALA A 286 3.17 -20.80 0.61
CA ALA A 286 2.98 -20.72 -0.83
C ALA A 286 2.27 -19.42 -1.25
N LYS A 287 1.24 -19.00 -0.51
CA LYS A 287 0.52 -17.76 -0.75
C LYS A 287 1.43 -16.52 -0.63
N ALA A 288 2.40 -16.54 0.30
CA ALA A 288 3.38 -15.46 0.43
C ALA A 288 4.35 -15.44 -0.76
N ALA A 289 4.80 -16.59 -1.25
CA ALA A 289 5.63 -16.71 -2.46
C ALA A 289 4.88 -16.18 -3.70
N GLU A 290 3.64 -16.60 -3.91
CA GLU A 290 2.79 -16.10 -5.00
C GLU A 290 2.62 -14.57 -4.97
N MET A 291 2.44 -14.00 -3.77
CA MET A 291 2.31 -12.55 -3.61
C MET A 291 3.61 -11.82 -4.03
N ARG A 292 4.77 -12.36 -3.66
CA ARG A 292 6.06 -11.83 -4.06
C ARG A 292 6.30 -11.96 -5.57
N MET A 293 5.89 -13.09 -6.18
CA MET A 293 5.95 -13.27 -7.63
C MET A 293 5.06 -12.27 -8.37
N LYS A 294 3.87 -11.96 -7.85
CA LYS A 294 3.03 -10.89 -8.41
C LYS A 294 3.73 -9.53 -8.37
N ASN A 295 4.49 -9.23 -7.31
CA ASN A 295 5.27 -8.00 -7.24
C ASN A 295 6.36 -7.94 -8.33
N ILE A 296 7.05 -9.05 -8.56
CA ILE A 296 8.06 -9.15 -9.62
C ILE A 296 7.42 -9.00 -11.01
N SER A 297 6.28 -9.65 -11.25
CA SER A 297 5.53 -9.53 -12.50
C SER A 297 5.09 -8.07 -12.77
N GLU A 298 4.75 -7.35 -11.72
CA GLU A 298 4.41 -5.93 -11.78
C GLU A 298 5.64 -5.07 -12.13
N LEU A 299 6.77 -5.31 -11.47
CA LEU A 299 8.02 -4.62 -11.81
C LEU A 299 8.43 -4.90 -13.27
N TYR A 300 8.32 -6.16 -13.71
CA TYR A 300 8.61 -6.55 -15.09
C TYR A 300 7.70 -5.80 -16.08
N ARG A 301 6.41 -5.68 -15.78
CA ARG A 301 5.46 -4.92 -16.61
C ARG A 301 5.89 -3.46 -16.73
N TRP A 302 6.22 -2.80 -15.63
CA TRP A 302 6.65 -1.40 -15.64
C TRP A 302 7.93 -1.18 -16.44
N VAL A 303 8.92 -2.08 -16.24
CA VAL A 303 10.17 -2.04 -17.01
C VAL A 303 9.89 -2.21 -18.51
N THR A 304 9.02 -3.17 -18.87
CA THR A 304 8.67 -3.45 -20.27
C THR A 304 7.95 -2.27 -20.91
N GLU A 305 7.00 -1.66 -20.23
CA GLU A 305 6.28 -0.48 -20.72
C GLU A 305 7.23 0.69 -20.99
N MET A 306 8.16 0.98 -20.07
CA MET A 306 9.16 2.04 -20.28
C MET A 306 10.15 1.72 -21.40
N LEU A 307 10.52 0.45 -21.58
CA LEU A 307 11.41 0.01 -22.67
C LEU A 307 10.72 0.05 -24.03
N SER A 308 9.42 -0.24 -24.08
CA SER A 308 8.66 -0.28 -25.34
C SER A 308 8.14 1.09 -25.77
N GLY A 309 7.96 2.02 -24.82
CA GLY A 309 7.28 3.28 -25.06
C GLY A 309 5.78 3.09 -25.36
N ASP A 310 5.06 4.18 -25.50
CA ASP A 310 3.66 4.23 -25.92
C ASP A 310 3.41 5.40 -26.90
N GLU A 311 2.14 5.73 -27.18
CA GLU A 311 1.79 6.83 -28.09
C GLU A 311 2.25 8.22 -27.60
N LEU A 312 2.59 8.36 -26.32
CA LEU A 312 2.95 9.63 -25.66
C LEU A 312 4.41 9.70 -25.20
N ASP A 313 5.02 8.54 -24.89
CA ASP A 313 6.40 8.43 -24.38
C ASP A 313 7.29 7.62 -25.33
N GLU A 314 8.46 8.18 -25.70
CA GLU A 314 9.48 7.47 -26.51
C GLU A 314 10.06 6.27 -25.72
N PRO A 315 10.42 5.17 -26.43
CA PRO A 315 11.09 4.03 -25.81
C PRO A 315 12.38 4.44 -25.10
N MET A 316 12.54 3.99 -23.87
CA MET A 316 13.74 4.22 -23.06
C MET A 316 14.74 3.07 -23.23
N THR A 317 16.02 3.35 -23.07
CA THR A 317 17.06 2.32 -22.94
C THR A 317 17.01 1.66 -21.56
N LEU A 318 17.55 0.46 -21.40
CA LEU A 318 17.61 -0.22 -20.11
C LEU A 318 18.35 0.60 -19.02
N PRO A 319 19.50 1.25 -19.30
CA PRO A 319 20.14 2.16 -18.36
C PRO A 319 19.25 3.31 -17.91
N GLU A 320 18.50 3.94 -18.81
CA GLU A 320 17.58 5.03 -18.46
C GLU A 320 16.46 4.54 -17.55
N VAL A 321 15.87 3.38 -17.84
CA VAL A 321 14.84 2.76 -17.01
C VAL A 321 15.38 2.47 -15.59
N VAL A 322 16.55 1.82 -15.50
CA VAL A 322 17.18 1.46 -14.22
C VAL A 322 17.52 2.72 -13.41
N ASN A 323 18.06 3.75 -14.05
CA ASN A 323 18.36 5.02 -13.41
C ASN A 323 17.09 5.71 -12.91
N ARG A 324 16.04 5.75 -13.73
CA ARG A 324 14.73 6.33 -13.36
C ARG A 324 14.13 5.63 -12.14
N LEU A 325 14.15 4.29 -12.11
CA LEU A 325 13.65 3.51 -10.98
C LEU A 325 14.53 3.65 -9.72
N THR A 326 15.86 3.78 -9.89
CA THR A 326 16.79 3.97 -8.78
C THR A 326 16.65 5.35 -8.14
N LEU A 327 16.55 6.40 -8.96
CA LEU A 327 16.32 7.76 -8.47
C LEU A 327 15.05 7.83 -7.62
N ARG A 328 14.07 7.09 -8.03
CA ARG A 328 12.81 6.98 -7.38
C ARG A 328 12.88 6.28 -6.03
N ASP A 329 13.54 5.09 -5.95
CA ASP A 329 13.81 4.41 -4.66
C ASP A 329 14.54 5.36 -3.68
N MET A 330 15.47 6.19 -4.19
CA MET A 330 16.14 7.22 -3.38
C MET A 330 15.18 8.33 -2.92
N MET A 331 14.32 8.81 -3.80
CA MET A 331 13.34 9.85 -3.45
C MET A 331 12.33 9.34 -2.41
N GLU A 332 11.88 8.09 -2.52
CA GLU A 332 11.01 7.47 -1.51
C GLU A 332 11.70 7.37 -0.15
N ARG A 333 12.96 6.94 -0.09
CA ARG A 333 13.72 6.85 1.17
C ARG A 333 13.97 8.21 1.82
N ASN A 334 14.35 9.20 1.03
CA ASN A 334 14.57 10.56 1.54
C ASN A 334 13.27 11.19 2.03
N SER A 335 12.14 10.83 1.44
CA SER A 335 10.83 11.33 1.83
C SER A 335 10.26 10.69 3.10
N GLU A 336 10.77 9.53 3.51
CA GLU A 336 10.44 8.93 4.82
C GLU A 336 11.06 9.71 5.99
N ASP A 337 12.21 10.35 5.77
CA ASP A 337 12.98 11.06 6.80
C ASP A 337 12.66 12.57 6.90
N GLU A 338 12.23 13.21 5.82
CA GLU A 338 11.88 14.64 5.80
C GLU A 338 10.37 14.81 5.54
N GLY A 339 9.65 15.42 6.48
CA GLY A 339 8.22 15.76 6.35
C GLY A 339 7.95 16.70 5.16
N GLY A 340 8.04 16.18 3.95
CA GLY A 340 7.84 16.90 2.70
C GLY A 340 6.37 17.04 2.30
N ASP A 341 6.10 17.89 1.29
CA ASP A 341 4.77 18.05 0.68
C ASP A 341 4.42 16.81 -0.16
N GLN A 342 3.73 15.82 0.43
CA GLN A 342 3.52 14.48 -0.11
C GLN A 342 2.10 13.98 0.09
N VAL A 343 1.50 13.36 -0.94
CA VAL A 343 0.23 12.64 -0.82
C VAL A 343 0.39 11.44 0.12
N GLN A 344 -0.52 11.30 1.07
CA GLN A 344 -0.49 10.19 2.03
C GLN A 344 -1.27 9.00 1.48
N LEU A 345 -0.61 7.85 1.33
CA LEU A 345 -1.21 6.57 0.93
C LEU A 345 -1.24 5.63 2.13
N MET A 346 -2.41 5.11 2.49
CA MET A 346 -2.51 4.19 3.61
C MET A 346 -3.77 3.34 3.57
N THR A 347 -3.75 2.25 4.33
CA THR A 347 -4.98 1.49 4.57
C THR A 347 -5.93 2.28 5.48
N LEU A 348 -7.23 1.99 5.38
CA LEU A 348 -8.24 2.52 6.30
C LEU A 348 -7.87 2.27 7.77
N HIS A 349 -7.30 1.10 8.10
CA HIS A 349 -6.81 0.80 9.44
C HIS A 349 -5.67 1.72 9.89
N ALA A 350 -4.71 1.98 8.99
CA ALA A 350 -3.56 2.83 9.31
C ALA A 350 -3.94 4.32 9.43
N SER A 351 -5.10 4.72 8.89
CA SER A 351 -5.59 6.10 8.97
C SER A 351 -6.18 6.46 10.33
N LYS A 352 -6.44 5.46 11.19
CA LYS A 352 -6.97 5.71 12.54
C LYS A 352 -6.04 6.64 13.33
N GLY A 353 -6.61 7.65 13.97
CA GLY A 353 -5.86 8.70 14.69
C GLY A 353 -5.33 9.84 13.83
N LEU A 354 -5.34 9.71 12.48
CA LEU A 354 -4.91 10.76 11.55
C LEU A 354 -6.10 11.57 11.04
N GLU A 355 -5.80 12.70 10.36
CA GLU A 355 -6.81 13.55 9.73
C GLU A 355 -6.20 14.35 8.58
N PHE A 356 -7.00 14.60 7.54
CA PHE A 356 -6.55 15.25 6.31
C PHE A 356 -7.61 16.18 5.76
N PRO A 357 -7.23 17.36 5.20
CA PRO A 357 -8.17 18.24 4.53
C PRO A 357 -9.00 17.56 3.45
N PHE A 358 -8.36 16.70 2.63
CA PHE A 358 -8.93 16.07 1.44
C PHE A 358 -8.66 14.57 1.45
N VAL A 359 -9.71 13.76 1.36
CA VAL A 359 -9.60 12.30 1.43
C VAL A 359 -10.23 11.64 0.21
N PHE A 360 -9.49 10.71 -0.38
CA PHE A 360 -9.99 9.77 -1.40
C PHE A 360 -10.10 8.38 -0.77
N MET A 361 -11.31 7.85 -0.67
CA MET A 361 -11.54 6.45 -0.32
C MET A 361 -11.70 5.65 -1.62
N VAL A 362 -10.74 4.77 -1.91
CA VAL A 362 -10.69 4.06 -3.19
C VAL A 362 -11.15 2.60 -3.07
N GLY A 363 -11.79 2.10 -4.15
CA GLY A 363 -12.30 0.75 -4.18
C GLY A 363 -13.48 0.55 -3.23
N VAL A 364 -14.41 1.50 -3.18
CA VAL A 364 -15.60 1.40 -2.32
C VAL A 364 -16.66 0.53 -3.01
N GLU A 365 -16.37 -0.76 -3.04
CA GLU A 365 -17.11 -1.80 -3.78
C GLU A 365 -17.42 -2.99 -2.88
N GLU A 366 -18.51 -3.69 -3.17
CA GLU A 366 -18.79 -5.00 -2.56
C GLU A 366 -17.60 -5.94 -2.75
N ARG A 367 -17.32 -6.77 -1.74
CA ARG A 367 -16.19 -7.72 -1.64
C ARG A 367 -14.81 -7.07 -1.41
N ILE A 368 -14.72 -5.73 -1.46
CA ILE A 368 -13.52 -4.97 -1.08
C ILE A 368 -13.78 -4.21 0.21
N LEU A 369 -14.82 -3.40 0.25
CA LEU A 369 -15.30 -2.68 1.42
C LEU A 369 -16.85 -2.67 1.41
N PRO A 370 -17.51 -3.62 2.11
CA PRO A 370 -16.95 -4.62 3.03
C PRO A 370 -16.12 -5.72 2.32
N HIS A 371 -15.12 -6.26 3.02
CA HIS A 371 -14.30 -7.34 2.52
C HIS A 371 -15.08 -8.65 2.42
N GLN A 372 -14.80 -9.48 1.38
CA GLN A 372 -15.52 -10.73 1.15
C GLN A 372 -15.54 -11.64 2.38
N THR A 373 -14.41 -11.82 3.04
CA THR A 373 -14.33 -12.65 4.27
C THR A 373 -15.29 -12.16 5.35
N SER A 374 -15.39 -10.84 5.54
CA SER A 374 -16.29 -10.26 6.55
C SER A 374 -17.76 -10.43 6.17
N ILE A 375 -18.08 -10.48 4.88
CA ILE A 375 -19.42 -10.81 4.39
C ILE A 375 -19.74 -12.28 4.70
N ASP A 376 -18.81 -13.19 4.39
CA ASP A 376 -18.98 -14.63 4.58
C ASP A 376 -19.09 -15.02 6.07
N GLU A 377 -18.43 -14.26 6.95
CA GLU A 377 -18.44 -14.46 8.41
C GLU A 377 -19.54 -13.68 9.12
N ASP A 378 -20.44 -13.00 8.39
CA ASP A 378 -21.50 -12.14 8.92
C ASP A 378 -20.99 -11.03 9.87
N ASN A 379 -19.76 -10.52 9.59
CA ASN A 379 -19.08 -9.48 10.37
C ASN A 379 -19.00 -8.13 9.61
N VAL A 380 -20.12 -7.73 9.01
CA VAL A 380 -20.20 -6.48 8.22
C VAL A 380 -20.10 -5.25 9.12
N ASP A 381 -20.48 -5.38 10.39
CA ASP A 381 -20.47 -4.26 11.35
C ASP A 381 -19.06 -3.72 11.59
N GLU A 382 -18.02 -4.56 11.61
CA GLU A 382 -16.64 -4.10 11.74
C GLU A 382 -16.17 -3.37 10.47
N GLU A 383 -16.55 -3.85 9.29
CA GLU A 383 -16.25 -3.17 8.03
C GLU A 383 -16.97 -1.82 7.92
N ARG A 384 -18.20 -1.71 8.50
CA ARG A 384 -18.92 -0.43 8.56
C ARG A 384 -18.21 0.55 9.50
N ARG A 385 -17.68 0.09 10.65
CA ARG A 385 -16.81 0.92 11.51
C ARG A 385 -15.55 1.35 10.77
N LEU A 386 -14.98 0.48 9.97
CA LEU A 386 -13.80 0.81 9.16
C LEU A 386 -14.11 1.88 8.10
N ALA A 387 -15.26 1.78 7.44
CA ALA A 387 -15.73 2.83 6.52
C ALA A 387 -16.01 4.14 7.26
N TYR A 388 -16.64 4.09 8.44
CA TYR A 388 -16.85 5.23 9.33
C TYR A 388 -15.53 5.90 9.73
N VAL A 389 -14.52 5.11 10.10
CA VAL A 389 -13.18 5.63 10.39
C VAL A 389 -12.63 6.36 9.16
N GLY A 390 -12.70 5.77 7.99
CA GLY A 390 -12.22 6.41 6.75
C GLY A 390 -12.90 7.74 6.45
N ILE A 391 -14.23 7.78 6.53
CA ILE A 391 -15.02 9.00 6.30
C ILE A 391 -14.63 10.10 7.30
N THR A 392 -14.48 9.77 8.57
CA THR A 392 -14.14 10.72 9.63
C THR A 392 -12.67 11.17 9.62
N ARG A 393 -11.85 10.68 8.67
CA ARG A 393 -10.50 11.24 8.45
C ARG A 393 -10.54 12.54 7.64
N ALA A 394 -11.60 12.76 6.87
CA ALA A 394 -11.75 13.96 6.05
C ALA A 394 -12.20 15.17 6.90
N GLN A 395 -11.53 16.29 6.69
CA GLN A 395 -11.87 17.58 7.30
C GLN A 395 -12.83 18.38 6.42
N ARG A 396 -12.53 18.51 5.11
CA ARG A 396 -13.20 19.42 4.18
C ARG A 396 -13.97 18.71 3.08
N GLU A 397 -13.28 17.86 2.32
CA GLU A 397 -13.87 17.19 1.16
C GLU A 397 -13.52 15.69 1.15
N LEU A 398 -14.46 14.90 0.62
CA LEU A 398 -14.37 13.45 0.56
C LEU A 398 -14.82 12.94 -0.80
N TRP A 399 -13.96 12.12 -1.42
CA TRP A 399 -14.25 11.39 -2.65
C TRP A 399 -14.28 9.90 -2.39
N PHE A 400 -15.23 9.24 -3.02
CA PHE A 400 -15.29 7.79 -3.12
C PHE A 400 -14.99 7.40 -4.55
N THR A 401 -14.25 6.31 -4.75
CA THR A 401 -14.04 5.78 -6.09
C THR A 401 -14.42 4.32 -6.17
N LEU A 402 -14.86 3.88 -7.34
CA LEU A 402 -15.21 2.51 -7.63
C LEU A 402 -15.06 2.22 -9.12
N CYS A 403 -14.86 0.93 -9.45
CA CYS A 403 -14.72 0.46 -10.81
C CYS A 403 -15.99 -0.25 -11.30
N ARG A 404 -16.12 -0.39 -12.62
CA ARG A 404 -17.10 -1.29 -13.24
C ARG A 404 -16.62 -2.72 -13.25
N GLU A 405 -15.33 -2.89 -13.48
CA GLU A 405 -14.67 -4.18 -13.58
C GLU A 405 -13.30 -4.11 -12.90
N ARG A 406 -12.87 -5.22 -12.29
CA ARG A 406 -11.52 -5.40 -11.73
C ARG A 406 -10.95 -6.73 -12.12
N ARG A 407 -9.64 -6.80 -12.27
CA ARG A 407 -8.91 -8.06 -12.40
C ARG A 407 -8.67 -8.67 -11.02
N GLN A 408 -9.28 -9.82 -10.76
CA GLN A 408 -9.03 -10.62 -9.58
C GLN A 408 -8.65 -12.04 -10.00
N PHE A 409 -7.53 -12.56 -9.50
CA PHE A 409 -7.04 -13.93 -9.80
C PHE A 409 -6.89 -14.25 -11.30
N GLY A 410 -6.60 -13.23 -12.13
CA GLY A 410 -6.45 -13.39 -13.60
C GLY A 410 -7.75 -13.27 -14.40
N GLU A 411 -8.89 -13.20 -13.74
CA GLU A 411 -10.20 -13.02 -14.35
C GLU A 411 -10.73 -11.59 -14.17
N THR A 412 -11.47 -11.10 -15.16
CA THR A 412 -12.16 -9.81 -15.07
C THR A 412 -13.50 -10.02 -14.40
N MET A 413 -13.68 -9.42 -13.23
CA MET A 413 -14.92 -9.50 -12.46
C MET A 413 -15.65 -8.16 -12.50
N ARG A 414 -16.97 -8.21 -12.68
CA ARG A 414 -17.82 -7.04 -12.58
C ARG A 414 -17.97 -6.62 -11.13
N CYS A 415 -17.81 -5.32 -10.88
CA CYS A 415 -17.91 -4.74 -9.54
C CYS A 415 -19.31 -4.13 -9.32
N GLU A 416 -19.74 -4.18 -8.07
CA GLU A 416 -20.95 -3.52 -7.59
C GLU A 416 -20.56 -2.44 -6.58
N PRO A 417 -21.25 -1.28 -6.55
CA PRO A 417 -21.03 -0.28 -5.52
C PRO A 417 -21.20 -0.89 -4.13
N SER A 418 -20.36 -0.50 -3.20
CA SER A 418 -20.47 -0.89 -1.80
C SER A 418 -21.86 -0.57 -1.25
N ARG A 419 -22.43 -1.49 -0.46
CA ARG A 419 -23.66 -1.24 0.32
C ARG A 419 -23.51 0.02 1.18
N PHE A 420 -22.33 0.32 1.67
CA PHE A 420 -22.08 1.51 2.48
C PHE A 420 -22.33 2.81 1.74
N LEU A 421 -22.12 2.88 0.41
CA LEU A 421 -22.50 4.05 -0.39
C LEU A 421 -24.02 4.25 -0.46
N HIS A 422 -24.79 3.16 -0.40
CA HIS A 422 -26.26 3.22 -0.37
C HIS A 422 -26.80 3.57 1.01
N GLU A 423 -26.05 3.33 2.06
CA GLU A 423 -26.38 3.72 3.45
C GLU A 423 -26.11 5.21 3.72
N LEU A 424 -25.35 5.91 2.84
CA LEU A 424 -25.08 7.35 2.98
C LEU A 424 -26.28 8.20 2.52
N PRO A 425 -26.41 9.44 3.01
CA PRO A 425 -27.45 10.38 2.56
C PRO A 425 -27.24 10.71 1.09
N GLN A 426 -28.14 10.23 0.22
CA GLN A 426 -28.00 10.33 -1.23
C GLN A 426 -28.01 11.79 -1.73
N ASP A 427 -28.68 12.69 -1.03
CA ASP A 427 -28.73 14.13 -1.34
C ASP A 427 -27.37 14.83 -1.13
N ASP A 428 -26.48 14.20 -0.37
CA ASP A 428 -25.13 14.70 -0.09
C ASP A 428 -24.07 14.09 -1.03
N LEU A 429 -24.47 13.22 -1.98
CA LEU A 429 -23.60 12.54 -2.92
C LEU A 429 -23.78 13.06 -4.35
N ILE A 430 -22.67 13.36 -5.03
CA ILE A 430 -22.63 13.64 -6.46
C ILE A 430 -22.01 12.44 -7.17
N TRP A 431 -22.82 11.70 -7.94
CA TRP A 431 -22.38 10.56 -8.71
C TRP A 431 -21.89 10.98 -10.10
N GLU A 432 -20.62 10.80 -10.38
CA GLU A 432 -19.99 11.16 -11.65
C GLU A 432 -19.75 9.94 -12.53
N ASN A 433 -20.09 10.08 -13.85
CA ASN A 433 -19.93 9.04 -14.86
C ASN A 433 -20.71 7.73 -14.58
N ARG A 434 -21.75 7.79 -13.75
CA ARG A 434 -22.72 6.72 -13.64
C ARG A 434 -23.49 6.66 -14.96
N LYS A 435 -23.27 5.64 -15.80
CA LYS A 435 -24.22 5.39 -16.92
C LYS A 435 -25.57 5.10 -16.28
N PRO A 436 -26.69 5.69 -16.80
CA PRO A 436 -28.00 5.35 -16.30
C PRO A 436 -28.15 3.81 -16.35
N GLN A 437 -28.59 3.24 -15.24
CA GLN A 437 -29.02 1.83 -15.23
C GLN A 437 -30.16 1.75 -16.20
N GLN A 438 -30.03 0.92 -17.25
CA GLN A 438 -31.18 0.56 -18.09
C GLN A 438 -32.19 -0.08 -17.14
N THR A 439 -33.36 0.52 -17.06
CA THR A 439 -34.49 -0.03 -16.32
C THR A 439 -34.82 -1.42 -16.87
N GLU A 440 -35.28 -2.33 -16.02
CA GLU A 440 -35.72 -3.69 -16.48
C GLU A 440 -36.67 -3.63 -17.66
N GLN A 441 -37.44 -2.53 -17.79
CA GLN A 441 -38.33 -2.29 -18.94
C GLN A 441 -37.57 -2.04 -20.25
N GLU A 442 -36.40 -1.43 -20.23
CA GLU A 442 -35.58 -1.21 -21.45
C GLU A 442 -34.81 -2.48 -21.85
N ARG A 443 -34.50 -3.40 -20.91
CA ARG A 443 -33.91 -4.71 -21.22
C ARG A 443 -34.89 -5.66 -21.90
N MET A 444 -36.20 -5.55 -21.63
CA MET A 444 -37.23 -6.36 -22.29
C MET A 444 -37.58 -5.88 -23.69
N GLN A 445 -37.16 -4.68 -24.11
CA GLN A 445 -37.45 -4.14 -25.46
C GLN A 445 -36.28 -4.38 -26.45
N THR A 446 -35.14 -4.87 -26.02
CA THR A 446 -33.94 -5.12 -26.87
C THR A 446 -33.53 -6.59 -26.95
N GLY A 447 -34.37 -7.53 -26.45
CA GLY A 447 -34.16 -9.00 -26.53
C GLY A 447 -35.03 -9.66 -27.59
#